data_4d3ccfaec2bf5db59eb96a63a4653dd2
#
_entry.id   4d3ccfaec2bf5db59eb96a63a4653dd2
#
_cell.length_a   1.000
_cell.length_b   1.000
_cell.length_c   1.000
_cell.angle_alpha   90.00
_cell.angle_beta   90.00
_cell.angle_gamma   90.00
#
_symmetry.space_group_name_H-M   'P 1'
#
loop_
_entity.id
_entity.type
_entity.pdbx_description
1 polymer ?
#
loop_
_entity_poly.entity_id
_entity_poly.type
_entity_poly.pdbx_seq_one_letter_code
_entity_poly.pdbx_strand_id
1 'polypeptide(L)'
;TRQYSLTGSHRRLERYLICVARSAESRGGSRYIHETLRPGQRLMISLPRNQFALQTARHVTLLAAGIGITPLYSMARALAAQGKPFTLQYYLNRRENGALVAAIAGKLAPENVRIYSSVEGESPRENLAGRLRVPHREDRLYLCGPAGFMAAARQAAALQGWQAEQIHEEAFQASMPANDVRQEETFTVTLAFS
;
A
#
# COMPACT_ATOMS: atom_id res chain seq x y z
N THR A 1 18.58 5.79 5.85
CA THR A 1 17.79 5.17 4.76
C THR A 1 16.33 5.10 5.15
N ARG A 2 15.41 5.20 4.18
CA ARG A 2 13.95 5.03 4.31
C ARG A 2 13.46 4.19 3.14
N GLN A 3 12.44 3.38 3.40
CA GLN A 3 11.79 2.57 2.38
C GLN A 3 10.43 3.20 2.02
N TYR A 4 10.13 3.23 0.73
CA TYR A 4 8.86 3.70 0.19
C TYR A 4 8.41 2.75 -0.91
N SER A 5 7.15 2.35 -0.88
CA SER A 5 6.57 1.49 -1.91
C SER A 5 6.39 2.28 -3.21
N LEU A 6 6.73 1.65 -4.34
CA LEU A 6 6.49 2.22 -5.65
C LEU A 6 5.01 2.13 -6.01
N THR A 7 4.42 3.25 -6.46
CA THR A 7 3.01 3.35 -6.86
C THR A 7 2.85 3.50 -8.37
N GLY A 8 3.95 3.61 -9.10
CA GLY A 8 3.99 3.73 -10.55
C GLY A 8 3.63 2.45 -11.29
N SER A 9 3.56 2.55 -12.61
CA SER A 9 3.38 1.37 -13.48
C SER A 9 4.69 0.59 -13.58
N HIS A 10 4.64 -0.70 -13.38
CA HIS A 10 5.78 -1.61 -13.61
C HIS A 10 6.23 -1.66 -15.09
N ARG A 11 5.42 -1.14 -16.02
CA ARG A 11 5.73 -1.06 -17.46
C ARG A 11 6.50 0.19 -17.85
N ARG A 12 6.66 1.16 -16.94
CA ARG A 12 7.41 2.41 -17.16
C ARG A 12 8.62 2.43 -16.27
N LEU A 13 9.76 2.01 -16.81
CA LEU A 13 11.02 1.86 -16.06
C LEU A 13 11.82 3.16 -15.97
N GLU A 14 11.45 4.17 -16.76
CA GLU A 14 12.15 5.46 -16.81
C GLU A 14 11.87 6.37 -15.62
N ARG A 15 10.92 6.00 -14.73
CA ARG A 15 10.60 6.78 -13.54
C ARG A 15 10.00 5.94 -12.43
N TYR A 16 10.29 6.29 -11.21
CA TYR A 16 9.67 5.77 -10.00
C TYR A 16 8.68 6.79 -9.44
N LEU A 17 7.50 6.33 -9.04
CA LEU A 17 6.52 7.13 -8.32
C LEU A 17 6.39 6.58 -6.91
N ILE A 18 6.45 7.46 -5.92
CA ILE A 18 6.19 7.16 -4.52
C ILE A 18 5.13 8.10 -3.98
N CYS A 19 4.37 7.64 -3.00
CA CYS A 19 3.44 8.47 -2.24
C CYS A 19 3.92 8.48 -0.78
N VAL A 20 4.17 9.66 -0.24
CA VAL A 20 4.78 9.83 1.08
C VAL A 20 3.86 10.61 1.99
N ALA A 21 3.36 9.97 3.05
CA ALA A 21 2.63 10.66 4.10
C ALA A 21 3.60 11.48 4.96
N ARG A 22 3.23 12.72 5.28
CA ARG A 22 3.95 13.53 6.28
C ARG A 22 3.61 12.99 7.66
N SER A 23 4.58 12.35 8.30
CA SER A 23 4.41 11.86 9.66
C SER A 23 4.65 12.96 10.68
N ALA A 24 3.75 13.10 11.67
CA ALA A 24 3.94 14.01 12.79
C ALA A 24 5.19 13.63 13.63
N GLU A 25 5.44 12.33 13.76
CA GLU A 25 6.59 11.76 14.48
C GLU A 25 7.77 11.47 13.53
N SER A 26 7.95 12.30 12.50
CA SER A 26 8.98 12.07 11.49
C SER A 26 10.39 12.13 12.11
N ARG A 27 11.19 11.08 11.89
CA ARG A 27 12.63 11.05 12.19
C ARG A 27 13.45 11.70 11.05
N GLY A 28 12.89 12.70 10.38
CA GLY A 28 13.50 13.52 9.35
C GLY A 28 13.17 13.13 7.90
N GLY A 29 12.92 11.84 7.58
CA GLY A 29 12.76 11.40 6.20
C GLY A 29 11.55 12.00 5.47
N SER A 30 10.33 11.80 5.99
CA SER A 30 9.13 12.35 5.37
C SER A 30 9.12 13.88 5.43
N ARG A 31 9.64 14.48 6.51
CA ARG A 31 9.80 15.94 6.62
C ARG A 31 10.71 16.48 5.53
N TYR A 32 11.88 15.87 5.31
CA TYR A 32 12.81 16.27 4.26
C TYR A 32 12.15 16.25 2.88
N ILE A 33 11.41 15.19 2.56
CA ILE A 33 10.71 15.07 1.26
C ILE A 33 9.68 16.17 1.08
N HIS A 34 8.90 16.51 2.12
CA HIS A 34 7.84 17.50 2.02
C HIS A 34 8.35 18.95 2.10
N GLU A 35 9.39 19.23 2.90
CA GLU A 35 9.79 20.59 3.25
C GLU A 35 11.06 21.04 2.54
N THR A 36 11.97 20.12 2.21
CA THR A 36 13.32 20.46 1.74
C THR A 36 13.56 20.06 0.28
N LEU A 37 13.08 18.87 -0.12
CA LEU A 37 13.32 18.37 -1.47
C LEU A 37 12.63 19.25 -2.52
N ARG A 38 13.37 19.57 -3.59
CA ARG A 38 12.88 20.41 -4.70
C ARG A 38 13.06 19.69 -6.04
N PRO A 39 12.23 19.98 -7.05
CA PRO A 39 12.41 19.47 -8.40
C PRO A 39 13.82 19.74 -8.93
N GLY A 40 14.40 18.79 -9.62
CA GLY A 40 15.76 18.86 -10.16
C GLY A 40 16.87 18.45 -9.20
N GLN A 41 16.58 18.25 -7.90
CA GLN A 41 17.57 17.72 -6.96
C GLN A 41 17.82 16.23 -7.17
N ARG A 42 19.07 15.81 -7.01
CA ARG A 42 19.48 14.41 -7.07
C ARG A 42 19.30 13.73 -5.70
N LEU A 43 18.75 12.53 -5.71
CA LEU A 43 18.64 11.67 -4.55
C LEU A 43 19.38 10.35 -4.81
N MET A 44 20.13 9.90 -3.81
CA MET A 44 20.69 8.56 -3.82
C MET A 44 19.61 7.56 -3.41
N ILE A 45 19.33 6.60 -4.26
CA ILE A 45 18.39 5.50 -3.98
C ILE A 45 19.04 4.16 -4.27
N SER A 46 18.61 3.11 -3.57
CA SER A 46 18.95 1.73 -3.94
C SER A 46 18.06 1.25 -5.08
N LEU A 47 18.50 0.21 -5.77
CA LEU A 47 17.60 -0.50 -6.69
C LEU A 47 16.34 -0.98 -5.96
N PRO A 48 15.17 -0.98 -6.63
CA PRO A 48 13.94 -1.50 -6.06
C PRO A 48 14.09 -2.97 -5.67
N ARG A 49 13.56 -3.31 -4.49
CA ARG A 49 13.50 -4.68 -3.99
C ARG A 49 12.04 -5.08 -3.77
N ASN A 50 11.64 -6.22 -4.30
CA ASN A 50 10.30 -6.73 -4.08
C ASN A 50 10.29 -7.71 -2.89
N GLN A 51 10.03 -7.17 -1.70
CA GLN A 51 9.90 -7.95 -0.46
C GLN A 51 8.44 -8.31 -0.14
N PHE A 52 7.50 -7.75 -0.87
CA PHE A 52 6.06 -7.98 -0.70
C PHE A 52 5.47 -8.44 -2.04
N ALA A 53 5.89 -9.62 -2.49
CA ALA A 53 5.57 -10.12 -3.81
C ALA A 53 4.11 -10.57 -3.93
N LEU A 54 3.46 -10.16 -5.02
CA LEU A 54 2.13 -10.64 -5.40
C LEU A 54 2.22 -12.09 -5.89
N GLN A 55 1.53 -13.00 -5.21
CA GLN A 55 1.47 -14.41 -5.56
C GLN A 55 0.29 -14.71 -6.49
N THR A 56 0.42 -15.80 -7.25
CA THR A 56 -0.71 -16.32 -8.03
C THR A 56 -1.83 -16.77 -7.10
N ALA A 57 -3.05 -16.34 -7.39
CA ALA A 57 -4.22 -16.66 -6.60
C ALA A 57 -5.48 -16.77 -7.49
N ARG A 58 -6.50 -17.44 -7.01
CA ARG A 58 -7.84 -17.44 -7.60
C ARG A 58 -8.51 -16.08 -7.44
N HIS A 59 -8.41 -15.49 -6.25
CA HIS A 59 -8.85 -14.12 -5.93
C HIS A 59 -7.88 -13.49 -4.94
N VAL A 60 -7.61 -12.20 -5.10
CA VAL A 60 -6.77 -11.43 -4.18
C VAL A 60 -7.63 -10.42 -3.43
N THR A 61 -7.60 -10.46 -2.11
CA THR A 61 -8.18 -9.42 -1.25
C THR A 61 -7.06 -8.53 -0.74
N LEU A 62 -7.18 -7.23 -0.96
CA LEU A 62 -6.22 -6.20 -0.59
C LEU A 62 -6.84 -5.32 0.50
N LEU A 63 -6.33 -5.35 1.72
CA LEU A 63 -6.78 -4.54 2.86
C LEU A 63 -5.77 -3.47 3.21
N ALA A 64 -6.09 -2.22 2.91
CA ALA A 64 -5.26 -1.06 3.15
C ALA A 64 -5.82 -0.16 4.24
N ALA A 65 -4.97 0.43 5.06
CA ALA A 65 -5.34 1.56 5.90
C ALA A 65 -4.31 2.69 5.83
N GLY A 66 -4.80 3.93 5.67
CA GLY A 66 -3.95 5.11 5.55
C GLY A 66 -2.92 4.99 4.43
N ILE A 67 -1.64 5.28 4.73
CA ILE A 67 -0.56 5.21 3.74
C ILE A 67 -0.20 3.77 3.32
N GLY A 68 -0.67 2.75 4.03
CA GLY A 68 -0.55 1.35 3.62
C GLY A 68 -1.22 1.01 2.30
N ILE A 69 -1.95 1.95 1.72
CA ILE A 69 -2.49 1.84 0.36
C ILE A 69 -1.39 1.74 -0.70
N THR A 70 -0.19 2.26 -0.46
CA THR A 70 0.84 2.41 -1.51
C THR A 70 1.28 1.09 -2.15
N PRO A 71 1.67 0.03 -1.42
CA PRO A 71 2.00 -1.24 -2.05
C PRO A 71 0.76 -1.92 -2.65
N LEU A 72 -0.39 -1.83 -1.95
CA LEU A 72 -1.61 -2.51 -2.36
C LEU A 72 -2.24 -1.87 -3.61
N TYR A 73 -2.08 -0.57 -3.80
CA TYR A 73 -2.45 0.09 -5.05
C TYR A 73 -1.64 -0.40 -6.24
N SER A 74 -0.33 -0.59 -6.07
CA SER A 74 0.50 -1.20 -7.12
C SER A 74 0.04 -2.61 -7.48
N MET A 75 -0.28 -3.43 -6.47
CA MET A 75 -0.83 -4.78 -6.67
C MET A 75 -2.18 -4.75 -7.39
N ALA A 76 -3.10 -3.89 -6.95
CA ALA A 76 -4.42 -3.72 -7.59
C ALA A 76 -4.29 -3.35 -9.07
N ARG A 77 -3.39 -2.42 -9.40
CA ARG A 77 -3.11 -2.05 -10.80
C ARG A 77 -2.54 -3.20 -11.62
N ALA A 78 -1.63 -3.98 -11.03
CA ALA A 78 -1.05 -5.14 -11.70
C ALA A 78 -2.11 -6.23 -11.97
N LEU A 79 -2.99 -6.49 -10.99
CA LEU A 79 -4.10 -7.45 -11.12
C LEU A 79 -5.11 -6.99 -12.17
N ALA A 80 -5.52 -5.71 -12.14
CA ALA A 80 -6.42 -5.12 -13.12
C ALA A 80 -5.84 -5.23 -14.54
N ALA A 81 -4.56 -4.91 -14.73
CA ALA A 81 -3.89 -5.00 -16.03
C ALA A 81 -3.76 -6.45 -16.56
N GLN A 82 -3.84 -7.44 -15.69
CA GLN A 82 -3.81 -8.87 -16.02
C GLN A 82 -5.21 -9.50 -16.11
N GLY A 83 -6.28 -8.74 -15.86
CA GLY A 83 -7.64 -9.26 -15.78
C GLY A 83 -7.84 -10.28 -14.64
N LYS A 84 -7.04 -10.19 -13.56
CA LYS A 84 -7.12 -11.10 -12.42
C LYS A 84 -8.15 -10.61 -11.40
N PRO A 85 -8.96 -11.52 -10.81
CA PRO A 85 -9.97 -11.14 -9.82
C PRO A 85 -9.33 -10.60 -8.53
N PHE A 86 -9.80 -9.43 -8.07
CA PHE A 86 -9.38 -8.87 -6.79
C PHE A 86 -10.45 -7.97 -6.18
N THR A 87 -10.30 -7.70 -4.89
CA THR A 87 -11.07 -6.68 -4.17
C THR A 87 -10.10 -5.82 -3.37
N LEU A 88 -10.14 -4.51 -3.55
CA LEU A 88 -9.41 -3.53 -2.75
C LEU A 88 -10.38 -2.91 -1.73
N GLN A 89 -10.08 -3.08 -0.44
CA GLN A 89 -10.76 -2.39 0.67
C GLN A 89 -9.79 -1.38 1.27
N TYR A 90 -10.14 -0.11 1.20
CA TYR A 90 -9.31 0.98 1.68
C TYR A 90 -9.98 1.73 2.81
N TYR A 91 -9.38 1.67 4.00
CA TYR A 91 -9.86 2.27 5.24
C TYR A 91 -9.16 3.60 5.53
N LEU A 92 -9.95 4.64 5.73
CA LEU A 92 -9.52 6.01 5.95
C LEU A 92 -10.18 6.61 7.18
N ASN A 93 -9.59 7.65 7.75
CA ASN A 93 -10.30 8.49 8.69
C ASN A 93 -11.33 9.35 7.95
N ARG A 94 -10.88 10.09 6.91
CA ARG A 94 -11.71 10.93 6.03
C ARG A 94 -11.33 10.67 4.58
N ARG A 95 -12.32 10.60 3.68
CA ARG A 95 -12.09 10.30 2.24
C ARG A 95 -11.24 11.37 1.55
N GLU A 96 -11.48 12.62 1.86
CA GLU A 96 -10.76 13.77 1.29
C GLU A 96 -9.27 13.80 1.62
N ASN A 97 -8.88 13.16 2.73
CA ASN A 97 -7.48 13.06 3.17
C ASN A 97 -6.81 11.76 2.71
N GLY A 98 -7.49 10.96 1.89
CA GLY A 98 -7.01 9.65 1.47
C GLY A 98 -5.94 9.76 0.39
N ALA A 99 -4.75 9.21 0.66
CA ALA A 99 -3.72 9.08 -0.35
C ALA A 99 -4.21 8.24 -1.53
N LEU A 100 -3.92 8.67 -2.76
CA LEU A 100 -4.24 7.98 -4.01
C LEU A 100 -5.74 7.75 -4.30
N VAL A 101 -6.68 8.34 -3.55
CA VAL A 101 -8.13 8.16 -3.78
C VAL A 101 -8.53 8.53 -5.21
N ALA A 102 -8.10 9.70 -5.70
CA ALA A 102 -8.36 10.11 -7.09
C ALA A 102 -7.70 9.18 -8.13
N ALA A 103 -6.48 8.70 -7.83
CA ALA A 103 -5.79 7.76 -8.70
C ALA A 103 -6.47 6.38 -8.73
N ILE A 104 -7.02 5.93 -7.62
CA ILE A 104 -7.83 4.70 -7.51
C ILE A 104 -9.07 4.85 -8.37
N ALA A 105 -9.85 5.91 -8.17
CA ALA A 105 -11.07 6.17 -8.92
C ALA A 105 -10.84 6.29 -10.44
N GLY A 106 -9.71 6.86 -10.86
CA GLY A 106 -9.37 7.02 -12.28
C GLY A 106 -8.69 5.82 -12.95
N LYS A 107 -8.31 4.77 -12.21
CA LYS A 107 -7.49 3.67 -12.74
C LYS A 107 -8.01 2.26 -12.42
N LEU A 108 -8.89 2.12 -11.47
CA LEU A 108 -9.48 0.84 -11.06
C LEU A 108 -10.98 0.86 -11.28
N ALA A 109 -11.53 -0.27 -11.69
CA ALA A 109 -12.97 -0.43 -11.86
C ALA A 109 -13.68 -0.36 -10.49
N PRO A 110 -14.77 0.41 -10.36
CA PRO A 110 -15.43 0.67 -9.08
C PRO A 110 -15.98 -0.59 -8.41
N GLU A 111 -16.32 -1.62 -9.15
CA GLU A 111 -16.77 -2.91 -8.62
C GLU A 111 -15.68 -3.63 -7.82
N ASN A 112 -14.40 -3.36 -8.11
CA ASN A 112 -13.27 -3.97 -7.42
C ASN A 112 -12.81 -3.17 -6.20
N VAL A 113 -13.41 -1.99 -5.94
CA VAL A 113 -12.94 -1.07 -4.91
C VAL A 113 -14.03 -0.77 -3.89
N ARG A 114 -13.64 -0.77 -2.62
CA ARG A 114 -14.46 -0.28 -1.50
C ARG A 114 -13.60 0.66 -0.67
N ILE A 115 -14.05 1.91 -0.49
CA ILE A 115 -13.39 2.90 0.35
C ILE A 115 -14.29 3.18 1.55
N TYR A 116 -13.77 2.95 2.73
CA TYR A 116 -14.46 3.10 4.01
C TYR A 116 -13.91 4.29 4.79
N SER A 117 -14.81 5.10 5.35
CA SER A 117 -14.49 6.30 6.11
C SER A 117 -14.94 6.17 7.56
N SER A 118 -14.02 6.32 8.51
CA SER A 118 -14.35 6.19 9.94
C SER A 118 -15.30 7.29 10.43
N VAL A 119 -15.20 8.51 9.88
CA VAL A 119 -16.12 9.62 10.24
C VAL A 119 -17.52 9.42 9.68
N GLU A 120 -17.69 8.52 8.71
CA GLU A 120 -18.98 8.12 8.14
C GLU A 120 -19.56 6.87 8.83
N GLY A 121 -18.98 6.42 9.96
CA GLY A 121 -19.44 5.23 10.69
C GLY A 121 -18.93 3.91 10.06
N GLU A 122 -17.92 3.94 9.22
CA GLU A 122 -17.41 2.76 8.51
C GLU A 122 -16.05 2.28 9.05
N SER A 123 -15.83 2.50 10.36
CA SER A 123 -14.56 2.11 10.99
C SER A 123 -14.25 0.62 10.82
N PRO A 124 -12.98 0.22 10.63
CA PRO A 124 -12.60 -1.19 10.64
C PRO A 124 -12.91 -1.89 11.97
N ARG A 125 -13.04 -1.14 13.07
CA ARG A 125 -13.40 -1.69 14.38
C ARG A 125 -14.84 -2.19 14.47
N GLU A 126 -15.73 -1.71 13.61
CA GLU A 126 -17.15 -2.01 13.68
C GLU A 126 -17.51 -3.32 12.98
N ASN A 127 -17.02 -3.56 11.79
CA ASN A 127 -17.42 -4.75 11.02
C ASN A 127 -16.37 -5.21 10.00
N LEU A 128 -15.09 -5.27 10.35
CA LEU A 128 -14.06 -5.71 9.40
C LEU A 128 -14.27 -7.17 8.99
N ALA A 129 -14.60 -8.04 9.94
CA ALA A 129 -14.86 -9.46 9.65
C ALA A 129 -16.03 -9.64 8.68
N GLY A 130 -17.16 -8.98 8.91
CA GLY A 130 -18.33 -9.09 8.02
C GLY A 130 -18.11 -8.53 6.61
N ARG A 131 -17.08 -7.70 6.42
CA ARG A 131 -16.68 -7.17 5.10
C ARG A 131 -15.68 -8.05 4.37
N LEU A 132 -15.05 -9.00 5.06
CA LEU A 132 -14.18 -10.00 4.45
C LEU A 132 -14.99 -11.16 3.90
N ARG A 133 -14.63 -11.58 2.70
CA ARG A 133 -15.19 -12.81 2.14
C ARG A 133 -14.65 -14.04 2.87
N VAL A 134 -15.44 -15.12 2.89
CA VAL A 134 -14.96 -16.44 3.25
C VAL A 134 -13.96 -16.89 2.18
N PRO A 135 -12.75 -17.31 2.56
CA PRO A 135 -11.71 -17.64 1.59
C PRO A 135 -11.91 -19.02 0.94
N HIS A 136 -11.50 -19.12 -0.31
CA HIS A 136 -11.12 -20.41 -0.90
C HIS A 136 -9.62 -20.67 -0.61
N ARG A 137 -9.17 -21.92 -0.62
CA ARG A 137 -7.77 -22.29 -0.33
C ARG A 137 -6.73 -21.59 -1.22
N GLU A 138 -7.12 -21.23 -2.46
CA GLU A 138 -6.27 -20.57 -3.43
C GLU A 138 -6.39 -19.03 -3.42
N ASP A 139 -7.20 -18.47 -2.52
CA ASP A 139 -7.29 -17.03 -2.34
C ASP A 139 -6.09 -16.52 -1.52
N ARG A 140 -5.74 -15.24 -1.68
CA ARG A 140 -4.68 -14.56 -0.93
C ARG A 140 -5.20 -13.25 -0.38
N LEU A 141 -4.76 -12.93 0.82
CA LEU A 141 -5.08 -11.71 1.55
C LEU A 141 -3.79 -10.93 1.79
N TYR A 142 -3.77 -9.67 1.35
CA TYR A 142 -2.65 -8.76 1.55
C TYR A 142 -3.06 -7.62 2.47
N LEU A 143 -2.26 -7.38 3.51
CA LEU A 143 -2.54 -6.40 4.56
C LEU A 143 -1.43 -5.36 4.61
N CYS A 144 -1.78 -4.08 4.63
CA CYS A 144 -0.83 -3.01 4.92
C CYS A 144 -1.52 -1.82 5.59
N GLY A 145 -0.96 -1.36 6.72
CA GLY A 145 -1.51 -0.25 7.50
C GLY A 145 -0.86 -0.09 8.87
N PRO A 146 -1.41 0.78 9.72
CA PRO A 146 -0.96 0.94 11.10
C PRO A 146 -1.12 -0.33 11.93
N ALA A 147 -0.27 -0.50 12.96
CA ALA A 147 -0.23 -1.72 13.78
C ALA A 147 -1.59 -2.15 14.35
N GLY A 148 -2.39 -1.20 14.83
CA GLY A 148 -3.74 -1.49 15.35
C GLY A 148 -4.71 -2.01 14.26
N PHE A 149 -4.61 -1.48 13.03
CA PHE A 149 -5.37 -1.99 11.90
C PHE A 149 -4.91 -3.40 11.50
N MET A 150 -3.60 -3.64 11.45
CA MET A 150 -3.02 -4.94 11.13
C MET A 150 -3.48 -6.02 12.11
N ALA A 151 -3.48 -5.71 13.41
CA ALA A 151 -3.99 -6.63 14.45
C ALA A 151 -5.48 -6.95 14.27
N ALA A 152 -6.31 -5.94 14.04
CA ALA A 152 -7.74 -6.12 13.78
C ALA A 152 -8.00 -6.92 12.49
N ALA A 153 -7.22 -6.66 11.44
CA ALA A 153 -7.34 -7.38 10.17
C ALA A 153 -6.99 -8.86 10.29
N ARG A 154 -5.92 -9.20 11.02
CA ARG A 154 -5.58 -10.60 11.32
C ARG A 154 -6.69 -11.32 12.09
N GLN A 155 -7.22 -10.66 13.13
CA GLN A 155 -8.32 -11.23 13.91
C GLN A 155 -9.58 -11.45 13.04
N ALA A 156 -9.94 -10.47 12.24
CA ALA A 156 -11.08 -10.56 11.32
C ALA A 156 -10.88 -11.67 10.27
N ALA A 157 -9.67 -11.81 9.74
CA ALA A 157 -9.33 -12.87 8.79
C ALA A 157 -9.45 -14.25 9.44
N ALA A 158 -8.92 -14.44 10.64
CA ALA A 158 -9.04 -15.71 11.38
C ALA A 158 -10.51 -16.08 11.63
N LEU A 159 -11.36 -15.12 12.04
CA LEU A 159 -12.79 -15.33 12.22
C LEU A 159 -13.51 -15.74 10.93
N GLN A 160 -13.03 -15.33 9.77
CA GLN A 160 -13.57 -15.72 8.46
C GLN A 160 -12.95 -17.00 7.89
N GLY A 161 -12.03 -17.65 8.61
CA GLY A 161 -11.41 -18.90 8.22
C GLY A 161 -10.20 -18.77 7.29
N TRP A 162 -9.60 -17.58 7.16
CA TRP A 162 -8.33 -17.41 6.44
C TRP A 162 -7.19 -18.11 7.19
N GLN A 163 -6.42 -18.91 6.48
CA GLN A 163 -5.25 -19.60 7.03
C GLN A 163 -4.02 -18.68 7.00
N ALA A 164 -3.06 -18.92 7.88
CA ALA A 164 -1.85 -18.08 7.99
C ALA A 164 -1.07 -17.99 6.67
N GLU A 165 -1.01 -19.07 5.91
CA GLU A 165 -0.29 -19.17 4.62
C GLU A 165 -0.95 -18.37 3.50
N GLN A 166 -2.22 -17.98 3.69
CA GLN A 166 -2.96 -17.15 2.75
C GLN A 166 -2.77 -15.64 3.02
N ILE A 167 -2.26 -15.29 4.21
CA ILE A 167 -2.16 -13.90 4.68
C ILE A 167 -0.73 -13.38 4.49
N HIS A 168 -0.60 -12.28 3.77
CA HIS A 168 0.66 -11.60 3.50
C HIS A 168 0.59 -10.19 4.04
N GLU A 169 1.65 -9.74 4.72
CA GLU A 169 1.66 -8.48 5.43
C GLU A 169 2.91 -7.65 5.10
N GLU A 170 2.73 -6.34 4.95
CA GLU A 170 3.83 -5.38 4.96
C GLU A 170 3.57 -4.34 6.05
N ALA A 171 4.46 -4.27 7.04
CA ALA A 171 4.39 -3.29 8.10
C ALA A 171 5.42 -2.18 7.85
N PHE A 172 4.97 -0.92 7.82
CA PHE A 172 5.87 0.24 7.73
C PHE A 172 6.49 0.56 9.09
N GLN A 173 7.24 -0.39 9.65
CA GLN A 173 8.08 -0.14 10.81
C GLN A 173 9.41 0.46 10.36
N ALA A 174 10.02 1.25 11.26
CA ALA A 174 11.34 1.79 11.03
C ALA A 174 12.36 0.65 10.99
N SER A 175 12.75 0.22 9.80
CA SER A 175 13.75 -0.82 9.60
C SER A 175 15.09 -0.39 10.19
N MET A 176 15.76 -1.31 10.89
CA MET A 176 17.17 -1.19 11.21
C MET A 176 18.00 -1.17 9.91
N PRO A 177 19.14 -0.47 9.85
CA PRO A 177 19.93 -0.40 8.63
C PRO A 177 20.46 -1.79 8.25
N ALA A 178 20.08 -2.27 7.08
CA ALA A 178 20.78 -3.35 6.44
C ALA A 178 22.07 -2.77 5.82
N ASN A 179 23.22 -3.28 6.21
CA ASN A 179 24.48 -3.01 5.52
C ASN A 179 24.43 -3.67 4.14
N ASP A 180 24.38 -2.88 3.08
CA ASP A 180 24.39 -3.43 1.75
C ASP A 180 25.26 -2.66 0.77
N VAL A 181 25.97 -3.40 -0.07
CA VAL A 181 26.93 -2.97 -1.07
C VAL A 181 26.25 -2.15 -2.16
N ARG A 182 26.85 -1.01 -2.50
CA ARG A 182 26.31 0.02 -3.39
C ARG A 182 26.54 -0.35 -4.85
N GLN A 183 25.48 -0.43 -5.63
CA GLN A 183 25.49 -0.03 -7.04
C GLN A 183 24.83 1.34 -7.13
N GLU A 184 25.55 2.32 -7.67
CA GLU A 184 25.08 3.70 -7.81
C GLU A 184 24.40 3.86 -9.16
N GLU A 185 23.06 4.02 -9.15
CA GLU A 185 22.31 4.44 -10.32
C GLU A 185 21.64 5.79 -10.04
N THR A 186 21.60 6.66 -11.04
CA THR A 186 20.99 8.01 -10.91
C THR A 186 19.58 8.01 -11.49
N PHE A 187 18.61 8.46 -10.71
CA PHE A 187 17.20 8.56 -11.13
C PHE A 187 16.70 10.00 -10.98
N THR A 188 15.80 10.38 -11.88
CA THR A 188 15.09 11.67 -11.80
C THR A 188 13.84 11.52 -10.93
N VAL A 189 13.70 12.35 -9.90
CA VAL A 189 12.52 12.42 -9.04
C VAL A 189 11.65 13.57 -9.49
N THR A 190 10.41 13.28 -9.88
CA THR A 190 9.38 14.28 -10.16
C THR A 190 8.43 14.36 -8.96
N LEU A 191 8.32 15.54 -8.36
CA LEU A 191 7.36 15.80 -7.29
C LEU A 191 6.04 16.23 -7.93
N ALA A 192 4.97 15.47 -7.68
CA ALA A 192 3.61 15.88 -8.00
C ALA A 192 2.92 16.27 -6.68
N PHE A 193 2.45 17.50 -6.62
CA PHE A 193 1.62 17.98 -5.51
C PHE A 193 0.15 17.75 -5.89
N SER A 194 -0.63 17.20 -4.97
CA SER A 194 -2.09 17.11 -5.03
C SER A 194 -2.70 18.15 -4.11
#